data_7f855e1a982f84e4072e25f97c599cec
#
_entry.id   7f855e1a982f84e4072e25f97c599cec
#
_cell.length_a   1.000
_cell.length_b   1.000
_cell.length_c   1.000
_cell.angle_alpha   90.00
_cell.angle_beta   90.00
_cell.angle_gamma   90.00
#
_symmetry.space_group_name_H-M   'P 1'
#
loop_
_entity.id
_entity.type
_entity.pdbx_description
1 polymer ?
#
loop_
_entity_poly.entity_id
_entity_poly.type
_entity_poly.pdbx_seq_one_letter_code
_entity_poly.pdbx_strand_id
1 'polypeptide(L)'
;MKEHKPIYPYSFEEAERNGDTDLYKQSHNENIACAQAIKKALADNFDGYHLKPGIEKKIIEDFGFDRTMYVLANTIQHFYYDGRISIYNKDWADTIYIPDNKFGNADRNVDFLIDNPGLVNMFAADVRDRYNELNLWNNAHCIPTDNLNFENKIMVLNPFGIKDEYKTPDFQLFLAQGGFGCSPTASGRQVYGRFLADGEYTHFDRSRFLGQLKPELVPDWAKEKAKEFQKPSIKKQLAEAPKQPEPQTKNIDKGAR
;
A
#
# COMPACT_ATOMS: atom_id res chain seq x y z
N MET A 1 -1.89 10.09 -21.76
CA MET A 1 -2.87 10.22 -20.65
C MET A 1 -3.35 11.67 -20.63
N LYS A 2 -4.63 11.89 -20.35
CA LYS A 2 -5.18 13.24 -20.16
C LYS A 2 -4.57 13.81 -18.87
N GLU A 3 -4.05 15.03 -18.94
CA GLU A 3 -3.55 15.72 -17.75
C GLU A 3 -4.75 16.15 -16.91
N HIS A 4 -4.79 15.72 -15.65
CA HIS A 4 -5.85 16.07 -14.72
C HIS A 4 -5.41 17.23 -13.83
N LYS A 5 -6.34 18.15 -13.56
CA LYS A 5 -6.06 19.25 -12.66
C LYS A 5 -5.85 18.73 -11.23
N PRO A 6 -4.89 19.26 -10.48
CA PRO A 6 -4.64 18.83 -9.12
C PRO A 6 -5.81 19.16 -8.19
N ILE A 7 -5.92 18.42 -7.09
CA ILE A 7 -6.81 18.74 -5.98
C ILE A 7 -6.12 19.86 -5.16
N TYR A 8 -6.88 20.87 -4.79
CA TYR A 8 -6.39 21.88 -3.84
C TYR A 8 -6.40 21.26 -2.43
N PRO A 9 -5.24 21.21 -1.73
CA PRO A 9 -5.10 20.35 -0.55
C PRO A 9 -5.51 21.03 0.76
N TYR A 10 -5.94 22.30 0.73
CA TYR A 10 -6.24 23.08 1.93
C TYR A 10 -7.71 23.52 1.98
N SER A 11 -8.14 23.99 3.17
CA SER A 11 -9.48 24.54 3.38
C SER A 11 -9.70 25.87 2.64
N PHE A 12 -10.94 26.30 2.54
CA PHE A 12 -11.27 27.62 1.96
C PHE A 12 -10.63 28.75 2.76
N GLU A 13 -10.64 28.67 4.09
CA GLU A 13 -10.04 29.69 4.97
C GLU A 13 -8.51 29.79 4.78
N GLU A 14 -7.86 28.68 4.51
CA GLU A 14 -6.43 28.67 4.17
C GLU A 14 -6.19 29.23 2.78
N ALA A 15 -7.05 28.92 1.81
CA ALA A 15 -6.98 29.51 0.48
C ALA A 15 -7.15 31.03 0.50
N GLU A 16 -8.07 31.55 1.32
CA GLU A 16 -8.22 32.99 1.52
C GLU A 16 -6.96 33.66 2.10
N ARG A 17 -6.38 33.03 3.14
CA ARG A 17 -5.14 33.53 3.75
C ARG A 17 -3.94 33.51 2.80
N ASN A 18 -3.90 32.52 1.91
CA ASN A 18 -2.81 32.33 0.95
C ASN A 18 -3.02 33.12 -0.35
N GLY A 19 -4.22 33.67 -0.59
CA GLY A 19 -4.58 34.33 -1.87
C GLY A 19 -4.91 33.35 -3.00
N ASP A 20 -5.19 32.09 -2.68
CA ASP A 20 -5.39 30.99 -3.63
C ASP A 20 -6.88 30.66 -3.87
N THR A 21 -7.78 31.57 -3.56
CA THR A 21 -9.24 31.33 -3.64
C THR A 21 -9.71 30.85 -5.02
N ASP A 22 -9.07 31.30 -6.08
CA ASP A 22 -9.43 30.88 -7.44
C ASP A 22 -9.02 29.42 -7.72
N LEU A 23 -7.86 29.00 -7.20
CA LEU A 23 -7.42 27.60 -7.29
C LEU A 23 -8.33 26.68 -6.49
N TYR A 24 -8.71 27.12 -5.28
CA TYR A 24 -9.69 26.40 -4.47
C TYR A 24 -11.02 26.23 -5.21
N LYS A 25 -11.61 27.33 -5.72
CA LYS A 25 -12.88 27.30 -6.45
C LYS A 25 -12.82 26.40 -7.69
N GLN A 26 -11.71 26.45 -8.43
CA GLN A 26 -11.52 25.59 -9.59
C GLN A 26 -11.50 24.12 -9.18
N SER A 27 -10.71 23.76 -8.14
CA SER A 27 -10.65 22.39 -7.64
C SER A 27 -12.00 21.93 -7.09
N HIS A 28 -12.72 22.78 -6.36
CA HIS A 28 -14.03 22.48 -5.82
C HIS A 28 -15.07 22.21 -6.92
N ASN A 29 -15.12 23.04 -7.97
CA ASN A 29 -16.00 22.84 -9.11
C ASN A 29 -15.71 21.50 -9.84
N GLU A 30 -14.45 21.12 -9.96
CA GLU A 30 -14.06 19.81 -10.53
C GLU A 30 -14.49 18.64 -9.61
N ASN A 31 -14.48 18.81 -8.28
CA ASN A 31 -15.00 17.82 -7.34
C ASN A 31 -16.52 17.66 -7.50
N ILE A 32 -17.25 18.75 -7.65
CA ILE A 32 -18.70 18.73 -7.95
C ILE A 32 -18.97 18.00 -9.26
N ALA A 33 -18.23 18.33 -10.31
CA ALA A 33 -18.37 17.69 -11.62
C ALA A 33 -18.10 16.17 -11.55
N CYS A 34 -17.05 15.76 -10.81
CA CYS A 34 -16.72 14.36 -10.57
C CYS A 34 -17.85 13.64 -9.80
N ALA A 35 -18.36 14.24 -8.71
CA ALA A 35 -19.47 13.67 -7.95
C ALA A 35 -20.74 13.50 -8.81
N GLN A 36 -21.08 14.49 -9.64
CA GLN A 36 -22.22 14.40 -10.57
C GLN A 36 -22.02 13.30 -11.60
N ALA A 37 -20.81 13.16 -12.14
CA ALA A 37 -20.49 12.08 -13.09
C ALA A 37 -20.62 10.71 -12.44
N ILE A 38 -20.14 10.55 -11.20
CA ILE A 38 -20.31 9.31 -10.43
C ILE A 38 -21.79 9.03 -10.17
N LYS A 39 -22.56 10.02 -9.65
CA LYS A 39 -24.01 9.87 -9.43
C LYS A 39 -24.73 9.36 -10.69
N LYS A 40 -24.43 9.99 -11.83
CA LYS A 40 -25.00 9.58 -13.12
C LYS A 40 -24.58 8.17 -13.50
N ALA A 41 -23.29 7.84 -13.39
CA ALA A 41 -22.79 6.51 -13.73
C ALA A 41 -23.43 5.41 -12.86
N LEU A 42 -23.61 5.67 -11.55
CA LEU A 42 -24.29 4.77 -10.65
C LEU A 42 -25.77 4.58 -11.03
N ALA A 43 -26.50 5.66 -11.31
CA ALA A 43 -27.91 5.59 -11.69
C ALA A 43 -28.13 4.85 -13.01
N ASP A 44 -27.28 5.10 -14.02
CA ASP A 44 -27.42 4.52 -15.37
C ASP A 44 -26.99 3.04 -15.43
N ASN A 45 -26.22 2.56 -14.44
CA ASN A 45 -25.58 1.23 -14.50
C ASN A 45 -25.91 0.32 -13.31
N PHE A 46 -26.89 0.66 -12.49
CA PHE A 46 -27.39 -0.19 -11.42
C PHE A 46 -28.65 -0.92 -11.87
N ASP A 47 -28.66 -2.25 -11.79
CA ASP A 47 -29.79 -3.10 -12.20
C ASP A 47 -30.79 -3.40 -11.07
N GLY A 48 -30.56 -2.83 -9.88
CA GLY A 48 -31.31 -3.09 -8.66
C GLY A 48 -30.60 -4.00 -7.67
N TYR A 49 -29.58 -4.73 -8.11
CA TYR A 49 -28.76 -5.64 -7.28
C TYR A 49 -27.28 -5.41 -7.44
N HIS A 50 -26.79 -5.14 -8.66
CA HIS A 50 -25.37 -5.04 -8.98
C HIS A 50 -25.06 -3.80 -9.80
N LEU A 51 -23.87 -3.26 -9.65
CA LEU A 51 -23.28 -2.31 -10.58
C LEU A 51 -22.65 -3.06 -11.77
N LYS A 52 -22.81 -2.53 -12.96
CA LYS A 52 -22.12 -3.08 -14.15
C LYS A 52 -20.61 -2.93 -13.98
N PRO A 53 -19.82 -3.98 -14.24
CA PRO A 53 -18.37 -3.90 -14.16
C PRO A 53 -17.78 -2.87 -15.12
N GLY A 54 -16.72 -2.17 -14.68
CA GLY A 54 -15.93 -1.29 -15.53
C GLY A 54 -16.47 0.14 -15.68
N ILE A 55 -17.53 0.50 -14.93
CA ILE A 55 -18.06 1.88 -14.94
C ILE A 55 -17.04 2.88 -14.36
N GLU A 56 -16.17 2.42 -13.46
CA GLU A 56 -15.10 3.20 -12.83
C GLU A 56 -14.08 3.71 -13.86
N LYS A 57 -13.84 2.96 -14.96
CA LYS A 57 -12.82 3.28 -15.96
C LYS A 57 -13.02 4.64 -16.58
N LYS A 58 -14.27 4.94 -16.98
CA LYS A 58 -14.59 6.22 -17.58
C LYS A 58 -14.45 7.38 -16.60
N ILE A 59 -14.87 7.20 -15.38
CA ILE A 59 -14.74 8.23 -14.33
C ILE A 59 -13.25 8.52 -14.05
N ILE A 60 -12.43 7.47 -13.93
CA ILE A 60 -10.99 7.59 -13.74
C ILE A 60 -10.31 8.25 -14.95
N GLU A 61 -10.73 7.90 -16.17
CA GLU A 61 -10.23 8.53 -17.39
C GLU A 61 -10.55 10.02 -17.46
N ASP A 62 -11.76 10.43 -17.04
CA ASP A 62 -12.23 11.82 -17.11
C ASP A 62 -11.66 12.69 -15.98
N PHE A 63 -11.51 12.15 -14.76
CA PHE A 63 -11.17 12.94 -13.55
C PHE A 63 -9.86 12.53 -12.86
N GLY A 64 -9.27 11.39 -13.20
CA GLY A 64 -8.11 10.81 -12.55
C GLY A 64 -8.45 10.02 -11.28
N PHE A 65 -7.52 9.17 -10.84
CA PHE A 65 -7.67 8.41 -9.60
C PHE A 65 -7.79 9.31 -8.38
N ASP A 66 -6.88 10.28 -8.24
CA ASP A 66 -6.80 11.12 -7.04
C ASP A 66 -8.13 11.84 -6.76
N ARG A 67 -8.71 12.49 -7.79
CA ARG A 67 -9.98 13.18 -7.63
C ARG A 67 -11.14 12.23 -7.39
N THR A 68 -11.18 11.10 -8.10
CA THR A 68 -12.22 10.10 -7.90
C THR A 68 -12.18 9.56 -6.47
N MET A 69 -10.99 9.21 -5.97
CA MET A 69 -10.79 8.74 -4.61
C MET A 69 -11.10 9.82 -3.56
N TYR A 70 -10.71 11.07 -3.81
CA TYR A 70 -11.01 12.20 -2.92
C TYR A 70 -12.52 12.41 -2.73
N VAL A 71 -13.28 12.42 -3.84
CA VAL A 71 -14.75 12.60 -3.81
C VAL A 71 -15.44 11.43 -3.12
N LEU A 72 -14.98 10.20 -3.36
CA LEU A 72 -15.50 9.01 -2.69
C LEU A 72 -15.18 9.01 -1.20
N ALA A 73 -13.94 9.35 -0.82
CA ALA A 73 -13.53 9.43 0.58
C ALA A 73 -14.33 10.50 1.34
N ASN A 74 -14.53 11.68 0.74
CA ASN A 74 -15.39 12.71 1.32
C ASN A 74 -16.81 12.18 1.61
N THR A 75 -17.39 11.47 0.65
CA THR A 75 -18.72 10.90 0.80
C THR A 75 -18.75 9.81 1.89
N ILE A 76 -17.76 8.91 1.91
CA ILE A 76 -17.68 7.84 2.90
C ILE A 76 -17.46 8.40 4.31
N GLN A 77 -16.59 9.38 4.48
CA GLN A 77 -16.37 10.05 5.77
C GLN A 77 -17.63 10.77 6.25
N HIS A 78 -18.39 11.41 5.36
CA HIS A 78 -19.67 12.03 5.69
C HIS A 78 -20.70 10.99 6.20
N PHE A 79 -20.78 9.83 5.53
CA PHE A 79 -21.67 8.73 5.91
C PHE A 79 -20.99 7.67 6.78
N TYR A 80 -19.98 8.02 7.56
CA TYR A 80 -19.15 7.08 8.32
C TYR A 80 -19.94 6.10 9.19
N TYR A 81 -21.04 6.55 9.80
CA TYR A 81 -21.90 5.70 10.65
C TYR A 81 -22.95 4.92 9.89
N ASP A 82 -23.05 5.07 8.57
CA ASP A 82 -23.98 4.27 7.77
C ASP A 82 -23.51 2.82 7.67
N GLY A 83 -24.40 1.88 8.07
CA GLY A 83 -24.10 0.45 8.08
C GLY A 83 -23.96 -0.18 6.68
N ARG A 84 -24.32 0.54 5.60
CA ARG A 84 -24.16 0.10 4.21
C ARG A 84 -22.74 0.29 3.70
N ILE A 85 -21.91 1.06 4.40
CA ILE A 85 -20.50 1.25 4.09
C ILE A 85 -19.66 0.25 4.86
N SER A 86 -18.85 -0.52 4.17
CA SER A 86 -17.97 -1.53 4.75
C SER A 86 -16.85 -0.89 5.59
N ILE A 87 -16.38 -1.62 6.59
CA ILE A 87 -15.23 -1.18 7.40
C ILE A 87 -13.98 -0.94 6.54
N TYR A 88 -13.76 -1.78 5.53
CA TYR A 88 -12.62 -1.63 4.62
C TYR A 88 -12.63 -0.33 3.82
N ASN A 89 -13.83 0.15 3.43
CA ASN A 89 -13.94 1.43 2.73
C ASN A 89 -13.84 2.61 3.70
N LYS A 90 -14.27 2.45 4.96
CA LYS A 90 -14.08 3.45 6.02
C LYS A 90 -12.61 3.63 6.35
N ASP A 91 -11.90 2.52 6.64
CA ASP A 91 -10.47 2.53 6.94
C ASP A 91 -9.67 3.14 5.80
N TRP A 92 -10.01 2.81 4.55
CA TRP A 92 -9.38 3.41 3.38
C TRP A 92 -9.69 4.91 3.27
N ALA A 93 -10.94 5.33 3.42
CA ALA A 93 -11.31 6.74 3.31
C ALA A 93 -10.60 7.60 4.37
N ASP A 94 -10.37 7.05 5.57
CA ASP A 94 -9.66 7.73 6.65
C ASP A 94 -8.17 8.00 6.33
N THR A 95 -7.60 7.30 5.35
CA THR A 95 -6.23 7.60 4.87
C THR A 95 -6.16 8.83 3.98
N ILE A 96 -7.30 9.32 3.47
CA ILE A 96 -7.38 10.47 2.58
C ILE A 96 -7.78 11.71 3.39
N TYR A 97 -6.87 12.67 3.43
CA TYR A 97 -7.12 13.92 4.14
C TYR A 97 -8.13 14.80 3.40
N ILE A 98 -9.23 15.14 4.08
CA ILE A 98 -10.26 16.06 3.59
C ILE A 98 -10.32 17.27 4.55
N PRO A 99 -9.83 18.46 4.15
CA PRO A 99 -9.64 19.59 5.07
C PRO A 99 -10.89 20.03 5.82
N ASP A 100 -12.04 20.07 5.14
CA ASP A 100 -13.28 20.60 5.67
C ASP A 100 -14.15 19.57 6.41
N ASN A 101 -13.74 18.29 6.45
CA ASN A 101 -14.46 17.23 7.17
C ASN A 101 -14.02 17.07 8.63
N LYS A 102 -13.00 17.79 9.09
CA LYS A 102 -12.52 17.68 10.47
C LYS A 102 -13.49 18.36 11.45
N PHE A 103 -13.74 17.70 12.58
CA PHE A 103 -14.47 18.25 13.73
C PHE A 103 -15.94 18.65 13.50
N GLY A 104 -16.66 17.89 12.67
CA GLY A 104 -18.10 18.08 12.50
C GLY A 104 -18.49 19.23 11.54
N ASN A 105 -17.54 19.82 10.82
CA ASN A 105 -17.83 20.72 9.72
C ASN A 105 -18.14 19.96 8.42
N ALA A 106 -18.92 18.90 8.52
CA ALA A 106 -19.38 18.09 7.38
C ALA A 106 -20.13 18.93 6.33
N ASP A 107 -20.68 20.07 6.71
CA ASP A 107 -21.50 20.92 5.85
C ASP A 107 -20.70 21.59 4.71
N ARG A 108 -19.39 21.74 4.85
CA ARG A 108 -18.56 22.42 3.85
C ARG A 108 -18.33 21.63 2.56
N ASN A 109 -18.48 20.31 2.62
CA ASN A 109 -18.24 19.40 1.48
C ASN A 109 -19.51 18.77 0.95
N VAL A 110 -20.71 19.25 1.34
CA VAL A 110 -21.98 18.67 0.90
C VAL A 110 -22.22 18.83 -0.60
N ASP A 111 -21.62 19.84 -1.24
CA ASP A 111 -21.80 20.12 -2.66
C ASP A 111 -21.36 18.98 -3.58
N PHE A 112 -20.41 18.17 -3.14
CA PHE A 112 -19.93 17.00 -3.89
C PHE A 112 -20.13 15.68 -3.15
N LEU A 113 -21.15 15.59 -2.29
CA LEU A 113 -21.59 14.30 -1.74
C LEU A 113 -22.33 13.48 -2.78
N ILE A 114 -22.17 12.19 -2.72
CA ILE A 114 -22.88 11.23 -3.56
C ILE A 114 -23.96 10.55 -2.69
N ASP A 115 -25.21 10.71 -3.09
CA ASP A 115 -26.32 10.04 -2.42
C ASP A 115 -26.23 8.51 -2.62
N ASN A 116 -26.92 7.74 -1.80
CA ASN A 116 -26.92 6.28 -1.82
C ASN A 116 -25.60 5.63 -1.36
N PRO A 117 -25.32 5.63 -0.04
CA PRO A 117 -24.10 5.03 0.54
C PRO A 117 -23.83 3.58 0.13
N GLY A 118 -24.87 2.78 -0.13
CA GLY A 118 -24.72 1.40 -0.58
C GLY A 118 -24.06 1.30 -1.96
N LEU A 119 -24.49 2.13 -2.91
CA LEU A 119 -23.86 2.17 -4.25
C LEU A 119 -22.48 2.79 -4.21
N VAL A 120 -22.29 3.81 -3.37
CA VAL A 120 -20.95 4.39 -3.13
C VAL A 120 -19.99 3.34 -2.59
N ASN A 121 -20.45 2.50 -1.66
CA ASN A 121 -19.63 1.42 -1.11
C ASN A 121 -19.18 0.43 -2.19
N MET A 122 -20.07 0.04 -3.09
CA MET A 122 -19.73 -0.86 -4.22
C MET A 122 -18.75 -0.20 -5.18
N PHE A 123 -19.05 1.02 -5.60
CA PHE A 123 -18.20 1.75 -6.56
C PHE A 123 -16.82 2.07 -6.00
N ALA A 124 -16.72 2.43 -4.71
CA ALA A 124 -15.43 2.66 -4.06
C ALA A 124 -14.56 1.39 -4.03
N ALA A 125 -15.17 0.21 -3.84
CA ALA A 125 -14.45 -1.06 -3.94
C ALA A 125 -13.90 -1.27 -5.36
N ASP A 126 -14.71 -1.06 -6.40
CA ASP A 126 -14.29 -1.20 -7.79
C ASP A 126 -13.14 -0.24 -8.15
N VAL A 127 -13.22 1.03 -7.70
CA VAL A 127 -12.14 2.03 -7.92
C VAL A 127 -10.85 1.62 -7.22
N ARG A 128 -10.93 1.13 -5.99
CA ARG A 128 -9.77 0.63 -5.22
C ARG A 128 -9.15 -0.60 -5.87
N ASP A 129 -9.96 -1.54 -6.30
CA ASP A 129 -9.49 -2.74 -6.98
C ASP A 129 -8.78 -2.37 -8.29
N ARG A 130 -9.34 -1.41 -9.03
CA ARG A 130 -8.72 -0.89 -10.24
C ARG A 130 -7.41 -0.15 -9.98
N TYR A 131 -7.34 0.65 -8.90
CA TYR A 131 -6.10 1.28 -8.47
C TYR A 131 -5.03 0.25 -8.14
N ASN A 132 -5.40 -0.78 -7.35
CA ASN A 132 -4.50 -1.86 -6.97
C ASN A 132 -4.00 -2.64 -8.19
N GLU A 133 -4.90 -2.96 -9.15
CA GLU A 133 -4.54 -3.66 -10.39
C GLU A 133 -3.47 -2.92 -11.21
N LEU A 134 -3.54 -1.58 -11.26
CA LEU A 134 -2.68 -0.76 -12.10
C LEU A 134 -1.41 -0.27 -11.39
N ASN A 135 -1.43 -0.13 -10.07
CA ASN A 135 -0.36 0.51 -9.32
C ASN A 135 0.40 -0.44 -8.38
N LEU A 136 -0.14 -1.64 -8.13
CA LEU A 136 0.50 -2.62 -7.25
C LEU A 136 1.03 -3.82 -8.03
N TRP A 137 1.99 -4.52 -7.43
CA TRP A 137 2.43 -5.81 -7.93
C TRP A 137 1.28 -6.82 -7.82
N ASN A 138 1.07 -7.61 -8.87
CA ASN A 138 0.03 -8.64 -8.95
C ASN A 138 0.61 -9.97 -9.45
N ASN A 139 -0.23 -10.99 -9.56
CA ASN A 139 0.20 -12.35 -9.97
C ASN A 139 0.92 -12.38 -11.32
N ALA A 140 0.58 -11.48 -12.26
CA ALA A 140 1.26 -11.42 -13.56
C ALA A 140 2.75 -11.02 -13.45
N HIS A 141 3.11 -10.32 -12.38
CA HIS A 141 4.48 -9.88 -12.10
C HIS A 141 5.30 -10.92 -11.31
N CYS A 142 4.68 -12.02 -10.85
CA CYS A 142 5.27 -12.97 -9.94
C CYS A 142 5.55 -14.33 -10.58
N ILE A 143 6.57 -15.01 -10.05
CA ILE A 143 6.74 -16.46 -10.15
C ILE A 143 5.87 -17.07 -9.04
N PRO A 144 4.93 -17.98 -9.34
CA PRO A 144 4.00 -18.56 -8.36
C PRO A 144 4.71 -19.21 -7.15
N THR A 145 3.99 -19.29 -6.03
CA THR A 145 4.53 -19.84 -4.78
C THR A 145 4.67 -21.36 -4.78
N ASP A 146 4.05 -22.06 -5.73
CA ASP A 146 4.06 -23.53 -5.80
C ASP A 146 5.48 -24.04 -5.97
N ASN A 147 5.88 -24.96 -5.10
CA ASN A 147 7.21 -25.56 -5.07
C ASN A 147 8.39 -24.56 -4.95
N LEU A 148 8.12 -23.30 -4.66
CA LEU A 148 9.14 -22.25 -4.54
C LEU A 148 9.70 -22.22 -3.11
N ASN A 149 11.03 -22.31 -2.97
CA ASN A 149 11.70 -21.93 -1.72
C ASN A 149 11.83 -20.40 -1.69
N PHE A 150 11.37 -19.77 -0.60
CA PHE A 150 11.37 -18.31 -0.45
C PHE A 150 12.68 -17.73 0.09
N GLU A 151 13.53 -18.58 0.69
CA GLU A 151 14.73 -18.10 1.39
C GLU A 151 15.63 -17.25 0.48
N ASN A 152 16.01 -16.07 0.96
CA ASN A 152 16.79 -15.06 0.25
C ASN A 152 16.17 -14.54 -1.05
N LYS A 153 14.86 -14.64 -1.20
CA LYS A 153 14.13 -14.14 -2.36
C LYS A 153 13.29 -12.92 -2.01
N ILE A 154 13.13 -12.05 -3.00
CA ILE A 154 12.22 -10.91 -2.92
C ILE A 154 10.82 -11.41 -3.26
N MET A 155 9.99 -11.50 -2.24
CA MET A 155 8.62 -11.94 -2.33
C MET A 155 7.67 -10.75 -2.42
N VAL A 156 6.55 -10.95 -3.09
CA VAL A 156 5.49 -9.93 -3.21
C VAL A 156 4.35 -10.28 -2.26
N LEU A 157 4.05 -9.40 -1.33
CA LEU A 157 2.90 -9.54 -0.43
C LEU A 157 1.59 -9.26 -1.16
N ASN A 158 0.56 -10.03 -0.81
CA ASN A 158 -0.79 -9.74 -1.25
C ASN A 158 -1.27 -8.41 -0.64
N PRO A 159 -1.75 -7.44 -1.43
CA PRO A 159 -2.20 -6.14 -0.92
C PRO A 159 -3.31 -6.23 0.13
N PHE A 160 -4.12 -7.30 0.16
CA PHE A 160 -5.10 -7.55 1.24
C PHE A 160 -4.46 -7.87 2.60
N GLY A 161 -3.16 -8.13 2.65
CA GLY A 161 -2.40 -8.37 3.89
C GLY A 161 -1.67 -7.13 4.40
N ILE A 162 -1.76 -6.01 3.69
CA ILE A 162 -1.08 -4.75 4.01
C ILE A 162 -2.14 -3.72 4.38
N LYS A 163 -1.90 -2.94 5.44
CA LYS A 163 -2.79 -1.84 5.82
C LYS A 163 -2.84 -0.79 4.70
N ASP A 164 -3.99 -0.13 4.53
CA ASP A 164 -4.21 0.82 3.43
C ASP A 164 -3.17 1.96 3.40
N GLU A 165 -2.70 2.42 4.54
CA GLU A 165 -1.65 3.44 4.68
C GLU A 165 -0.28 3.05 4.09
N TYR A 166 -0.01 1.73 3.99
CA TYR A 166 1.22 1.15 3.45
C TYR A 166 1.02 0.45 2.10
N LYS A 167 -0.15 0.56 1.46
CA LYS A 167 -0.43 -0.07 0.15
C LYS A 167 0.27 0.65 -0.98
N THR A 168 1.56 0.42 -1.09
CA THR A 168 2.39 0.86 -2.21
C THR A 168 3.16 -0.31 -2.79
N PRO A 169 3.60 -0.25 -4.06
CA PRO A 169 4.41 -1.31 -4.66
C PRO A 169 5.71 -1.57 -3.87
N ASP A 170 6.28 -0.55 -3.23
CA ASP A 170 7.52 -0.68 -2.45
C ASP A 170 7.29 -1.50 -1.17
N PHE A 171 6.19 -1.25 -0.45
CA PHE A 171 5.82 -2.02 0.75
C PHE A 171 5.29 -3.42 0.45
N GLN A 172 4.99 -3.74 -0.81
CA GLN A 172 4.73 -5.13 -1.17
C GLN A 172 6.00 -5.99 -1.24
N LEU A 173 7.19 -5.36 -1.33
CA LEU A 173 8.45 -6.08 -1.49
C LEU A 173 9.03 -6.50 -0.14
N PHE A 174 9.12 -7.81 0.05
CA PHE A 174 9.57 -8.45 1.26
C PHE A 174 10.72 -9.41 0.99
N LEU A 175 11.86 -9.21 1.64
CA LEU A 175 12.98 -10.15 1.59
C LEU A 175 12.73 -11.27 2.60
N ALA A 176 12.40 -12.46 2.12
CA ALA A 176 12.27 -13.63 2.97
C ALA A 176 13.65 -14.13 3.39
N GLN A 177 13.91 -14.22 4.71
CA GLN A 177 15.22 -14.57 5.24
C GLN A 177 15.26 -15.92 5.96
N GLY A 178 14.09 -16.49 6.30
CA GLY A 178 14.01 -17.79 6.96
C GLY A 178 12.61 -18.14 7.44
N GLY A 179 12.52 -19.20 8.22
CA GLY A 179 11.28 -19.75 8.74
C GLY A 179 10.80 -20.99 7.97
N PHE A 180 10.01 -21.84 8.63
CA PHE A 180 9.49 -23.07 8.01
C PHE A 180 8.64 -22.79 6.77
N GLY A 181 7.93 -21.66 6.73
CA GLY A 181 7.14 -21.25 5.58
C GLY A 181 7.97 -20.92 4.33
N CYS A 182 9.28 -20.76 4.42
CA CYS A 182 10.14 -20.60 3.26
C CYS A 182 10.21 -21.89 2.42
N SER A 183 10.16 -23.06 3.04
CA SER A 183 10.17 -24.34 2.35
C SER A 183 8.75 -24.70 1.87
N PRO A 184 8.59 -25.17 0.62
CA PRO A 184 7.29 -25.61 0.12
C PRO A 184 6.80 -26.92 0.78
N THR A 185 7.71 -27.71 1.36
CA THR A 185 7.43 -29.03 1.93
C THR A 185 7.33 -29.03 3.46
N ALA A 186 7.63 -27.92 4.12
CA ALA A 186 7.55 -27.84 5.57
C ALA A 186 6.10 -27.71 6.05
N SER A 187 5.80 -28.27 7.22
CA SER A 187 4.49 -28.15 7.86
C SER A 187 4.22 -26.77 8.44
N GLY A 188 5.26 -26.02 8.81
CA GLY A 188 5.15 -24.66 9.31
C GLY A 188 5.01 -23.65 8.18
N ARG A 189 4.22 -22.59 8.43
CA ARG A 189 3.85 -21.61 7.40
C ARG A 189 4.47 -20.23 7.58
N GLN A 190 5.15 -19.97 8.70
CA GLN A 190 5.70 -18.64 9.00
C GLN A 190 6.98 -18.39 8.19
N VAL A 191 6.98 -17.25 7.50
CA VAL A 191 8.10 -16.70 6.72
C VAL A 191 8.57 -15.44 7.43
N TYR A 192 9.81 -15.44 7.89
CA TYR A 192 10.45 -14.31 8.56
C TYR A 192 11.32 -13.53 7.57
N GLY A 193 11.35 -12.22 7.71
CA GLY A 193 12.16 -11.38 6.83
C GLY A 193 11.94 -9.90 7.07
N ARG A 194 12.25 -9.10 6.05
CA ARG A 194 12.18 -7.64 6.14
C ARG A 194 11.40 -7.04 4.98
N PHE A 195 10.64 -5.99 5.27
CA PHE A 195 10.21 -5.07 4.23
C PHE A 195 11.43 -4.41 3.59
N LEU A 196 11.45 -4.31 2.27
CA LEU A 196 12.55 -3.63 1.58
C LEU A 196 12.41 -2.10 1.65
N ALA A 197 11.17 -1.59 1.77
CA ALA A 197 10.89 -0.17 1.84
C ALA A 197 11.54 0.51 3.06
N ASP A 198 11.37 -0.04 4.26
CA ASP A 198 11.83 0.55 5.52
C ASP A 198 12.79 -0.32 6.34
N GLY A 199 12.94 -1.60 5.96
CA GLY A 199 13.80 -2.56 6.65
C GLY A 199 13.20 -3.17 7.91
N GLU A 200 11.91 -2.94 8.21
CA GLU A 200 11.24 -3.55 9.36
C GLU A 200 11.28 -5.07 9.27
N TYR A 201 11.72 -5.72 10.36
CA TYR A 201 11.77 -7.17 10.47
C TYR A 201 10.47 -7.72 11.06
N THR A 202 9.80 -8.57 10.33
CA THR A 202 8.51 -9.14 10.74
C THR A 202 8.31 -10.55 10.13
N HIS A 203 7.11 -11.09 10.26
CA HIS A 203 6.77 -12.38 9.66
C HIS A 203 5.35 -12.41 9.12
N PHE A 204 5.14 -13.25 8.11
CA PHE A 204 3.85 -13.50 7.51
C PHE A 204 3.62 -15.00 7.28
N ASP A 205 2.36 -15.39 7.25
CA ASP A 205 2.01 -16.72 6.73
C ASP A 205 2.37 -16.81 5.24
N ARG A 206 2.88 -17.97 4.81
CA ARG A 206 3.23 -18.24 3.40
C ARG A 206 2.11 -17.87 2.42
N SER A 207 0.84 -18.07 2.79
CA SER A 207 -0.32 -17.75 1.94
C SER A 207 -0.53 -16.25 1.69
N ARG A 208 0.16 -15.40 2.43
CA ARG A 208 0.10 -13.94 2.23
C ARG A 208 0.94 -13.44 1.07
N PHE A 209 1.74 -14.31 0.44
CA PHE A 209 2.58 -13.95 -0.68
C PHE A 209 1.95 -14.34 -2.01
N LEU A 210 1.95 -13.43 -2.98
CA LEU A 210 1.55 -13.69 -4.36
C LEU A 210 2.57 -14.57 -5.08
N GLY A 211 3.87 -14.38 -4.77
CA GLY A 211 4.97 -15.09 -5.38
C GLY A 211 6.29 -14.36 -5.21
N GLN A 212 7.33 -14.85 -5.86
CA GLN A 212 8.60 -14.16 -6.01
C GLN A 212 8.46 -13.12 -7.13
N LEU A 213 8.85 -11.86 -6.90
CA LEU A 213 8.91 -10.89 -7.98
C LEU A 213 9.86 -11.38 -9.07
N LYS A 214 9.42 -11.33 -10.33
CA LYS A 214 10.25 -11.74 -11.46
C LYS A 214 11.56 -10.95 -11.50
N PRO A 215 12.73 -11.57 -11.69
CA PRO A 215 14.04 -10.92 -11.57
C PRO A 215 14.20 -9.66 -12.44
N GLU A 216 13.60 -9.66 -13.62
CA GLU A 216 13.63 -8.55 -14.57
C GLU A 216 12.80 -7.34 -14.12
N LEU A 217 11.85 -7.54 -13.21
CA LEU A 217 10.99 -6.49 -12.68
C LEU A 217 11.47 -5.93 -11.34
N VAL A 218 12.49 -6.56 -10.72
CA VAL A 218 12.99 -6.10 -9.42
C VAL A 218 13.66 -4.73 -9.59
N PRO A 219 13.18 -3.68 -8.89
CA PRO A 219 13.81 -2.37 -8.93
C PRO A 219 15.25 -2.41 -8.42
N ASP A 220 16.12 -1.56 -8.95
CA ASP A 220 17.54 -1.58 -8.57
C ASP A 220 17.75 -1.25 -7.08
N TRP A 221 16.97 -0.29 -6.54
CA TRP A 221 17.00 0.01 -5.11
C TRP A 221 16.65 -1.21 -4.25
N ALA A 222 15.69 -2.03 -4.68
CA ALA A 222 15.28 -3.24 -3.96
C ALA A 222 16.35 -4.34 -4.02
N LYS A 223 17.08 -4.46 -5.15
CA LYS A 223 18.24 -5.35 -5.27
C LYS A 223 19.38 -4.93 -4.32
N GLU A 224 19.64 -3.63 -4.21
CA GLU A 224 20.67 -3.08 -3.33
C GLU A 224 20.32 -3.32 -1.86
N LYS A 225 19.07 -3.00 -1.45
CA LYS A 225 18.56 -3.26 -0.11
C LYS A 225 18.59 -4.75 0.25
N ALA A 226 18.17 -5.62 -0.66
CA ALA A 226 18.23 -7.05 -0.43
C ALA A 226 19.66 -7.55 -0.19
N LYS A 227 20.65 -7.06 -0.96
CA LYS A 227 22.07 -7.37 -0.75
C LYS A 227 22.58 -6.85 0.60
N GLU A 228 22.17 -5.66 1.00
CA GLU A 228 22.52 -5.08 2.30
C GLU A 228 22.04 -5.97 3.45
N PHE A 229 20.78 -6.41 3.40
CA PHE A 229 20.17 -7.24 4.44
C PHE A 229 20.66 -8.71 4.44
N GLN A 230 21.25 -9.18 3.34
CA GLN A 230 21.85 -10.52 3.24
C GLN A 230 23.29 -10.57 3.75
N LYS A 231 23.97 -9.42 3.93
CA LYS A 231 25.32 -9.39 4.50
C LYS A 231 25.30 -9.98 5.91
N PRO A 232 26.21 -10.93 6.23
CA PRO A 232 26.27 -11.49 7.57
C PRO A 232 26.53 -10.36 8.59
N SER A 233 25.82 -10.41 9.71
CA SER A 233 25.98 -9.40 10.75
C SER A 233 27.44 -9.40 11.23
N ILE A 234 27.95 -8.23 11.66
CA ILE A 234 29.30 -8.09 12.22
C ILE A 234 29.56 -9.10 13.36
N LYS A 235 28.53 -9.43 14.16
CA LYS A 235 28.59 -10.49 15.17
C LYS A 235 28.90 -11.87 14.58
N LYS A 236 28.33 -12.20 13.42
CA LYS A 236 28.57 -13.49 12.75
C LYS A 236 29.94 -13.52 12.10
N GLN A 237 30.40 -12.41 11.52
CA GLN A 237 31.75 -12.25 10.99
C GLN A 237 32.82 -12.33 12.08
N LEU A 238 32.56 -11.75 13.27
CA LEU A 238 33.46 -11.86 14.43
C LEU A 238 33.48 -13.27 15.04
N ALA A 239 32.36 -14.00 14.99
CA ALA A 239 32.30 -15.39 15.45
C ALA A 239 32.98 -16.38 14.49
N GLU A 240 33.04 -16.04 13.21
CA GLU A 240 33.69 -16.83 12.15
C GLU A 240 35.14 -16.39 11.88
N ALA A 241 35.60 -15.29 12.51
CA ALA A 241 36.99 -14.88 12.43
C ALA A 241 37.90 -15.98 13.03
N PRO A 242 38.99 -16.38 12.35
CA PRO A 242 39.89 -17.38 12.89
C PRO A 242 40.41 -16.91 14.26
N LYS A 243 40.25 -17.77 15.29
CA LYS A 243 40.80 -17.50 16.62
C LYS A 243 42.29 -17.25 16.47
N GLN A 244 42.77 -16.08 16.91
CA GLN A 244 44.19 -15.82 16.96
C GLN A 244 44.86 -16.94 17.74
N PRO A 245 46.00 -17.50 17.26
CA PRO A 245 46.73 -18.52 18.00
C PRO A 245 47.11 -17.98 19.39
N GLU A 246 46.80 -18.76 20.41
CA GLU A 246 47.14 -18.42 21.76
C GLU A 246 48.64 -18.10 21.86
N PRO A 247 49.06 -17.05 22.61
CA PRO A 247 50.46 -16.74 22.78
C PRO A 247 51.12 -17.91 23.49
N GLN A 248 52.10 -18.53 22.81
CA GLN A 248 52.94 -19.56 23.40
C GLN A 248 53.61 -19.02 24.65
N THR A 249 53.21 -19.50 25.83
CA THR A 249 53.90 -19.26 27.07
C THR A 249 55.32 -19.83 27.00
N LYS A 250 56.31 -18.97 26.87
CA LYS A 250 57.72 -19.37 27.03
C LYS A 250 57.91 -19.91 28.43
N ASN A 251 58.13 -21.19 28.54
CA ASN A 251 58.65 -21.82 29.75
C ASN A 251 59.98 -21.20 30.08
N ILE A 252 60.06 -20.38 31.09
CA ILE A 252 61.32 -19.92 31.70
C ILE A 252 61.74 -21.04 32.64
N ASP A 253 62.68 -21.81 32.16
CA ASP A 253 63.37 -22.83 32.96
C ASP A 253 64.19 -22.11 34.05
N LYS A 254 63.75 -22.22 35.30
CA LYS A 254 64.50 -21.77 36.45
C LYS A 254 65.47 -22.89 36.85
N GLY A 255 66.67 -22.88 36.22
CA GLY A 255 67.78 -23.67 36.60
C GLY A 255 68.16 -23.36 38.08
N ALA A 256 68.36 -24.43 38.83
CA ALA A 256 68.78 -24.48 40.19
C ALA A 256 70.15 -23.79 40.50
N ARG A 257 70.21 -23.05 41.59
CA ARG A 257 71.29 -23.08 42.53
C ARG A 257 70.81 -22.69 43.98
#